data_0f628e070593a6bc662c27d04dbd3106
#
_entry.id   0f628e070593a6bc662c27d04dbd3106
#
_cell.length_a   1.000
_cell.length_b   1.000
_cell.length_c   1.000
_cell.angle_alpha   90.00
_cell.angle_beta   90.00
_cell.angle_gamma   90.00
#
_symmetry.space_group_name_H-M   'P 1'
#
loop_
_entity.id
_entity.type
_entity.pdbx_description
1 polymer ?
#
loop_
_entity_poly.entity_id
_entity_poly.type
_entity_poly.pdbx_seq_one_letter_code
_entity_poly.pdbx_strand_id
1 'polypeptide(L)'
;MPAVPDIRIHRDSQTWAEAAAEFVQEVGKEAVRANGRFLITLSGGTTPDPLYRALASPAFSDRFDWSRTTFFFSDERCVPPDDPRSNYALAHKTLFTPLRITPSQVYRMA
;
A
#
# COMPACT_ATOMS: atom_id res chain seq x y z
N MET A 1 12.97 15.72 -23.62
CA MET A 1 11.73 14.99 -24.02
C MET A 1 10.91 14.69 -22.80
N PRO A 2 9.66 15.13 -22.75
CA PRO A 2 8.78 14.66 -21.69
C PRO A 2 8.54 13.16 -21.83
N ALA A 3 8.46 12.46 -20.69
CA ALA A 3 8.13 11.04 -20.70
C ALA A 3 6.68 10.83 -21.15
N VAL A 4 6.46 9.79 -21.93
CA VAL A 4 5.10 9.38 -22.28
C VAL A 4 4.50 8.65 -21.06
N PRO A 5 3.28 9.06 -20.59
CA PRO A 5 2.65 8.36 -19.48
C PRO A 5 2.36 6.90 -19.85
N ASP A 6 2.62 6.00 -18.90
CA ASP A 6 2.19 4.61 -19.00
C ASP A 6 0.80 4.50 -18.38
N ILE A 7 -0.23 4.48 -19.22
CA ILE A 7 -1.62 4.43 -18.78
C ILE A 7 -2.14 3.01 -18.98
N ARG A 8 -2.59 2.39 -17.88
CA ARG A 8 -3.16 1.04 -17.88
C ARG A 8 -4.60 1.11 -17.42
N ILE A 9 -5.52 0.65 -18.26
CA ILE A 9 -6.96 0.70 -17.99
C ILE A 9 -7.47 -0.72 -17.74
N HIS A 10 -8.24 -0.90 -16.66
CA HIS A 10 -8.78 -2.18 -16.25
C HIS A 10 -10.31 -2.12 -16.23
N ARG A 11 -10.94 -3.24 -16.53
CA ARG A 11 -12.41 -3.33 -16.69
C ARG A 11 -13.19 -3.20 -15.39
N ASP A 12 -12.58 -3.53 -14.25
CA ASP A 12 -13.22 -3.47 -12.94
C ASP A 12 -12.18 -3.24 -11.84
N SER A 13 -12.66 -2.93 -10.63
CA SER A 13 -11.76 -2.63 -9.51
C SER A 13 -10.99 -3.86 -9.02
N GLN A 14 -11.53 -5.06 -9.13
CA GLN A 14 -10.82 -6.27 -8.73
C GLN A 14 -9.63 -6.55 -9.66
N THR A 15 -9.82 -6.45 -10.96
CA THR A 15 -8.75 -6.62 -11.94
C THR A 15 -7.68 -5.53 -11.77
N TRP A 16 -8.12 -4.28 -11.55
CA TRP A 16 -7.22 -3.19 -11.26
C TRP A 16 -6.40 -3.46 -9.98
N ALA A 17 -7.07 -3.89 -8.91
CA ALA A 17 -6.41 -4.12 -7.62
C ALA A 17 -5.32 -5.21 -7.72
N GLU A 18 -5.60 -6.29 -8.44
CA GLU A 18 -4.62 -7.36 -8.62
C GLU A 18 -3.42 -6.90 -9.44
N ALA A 19 -3.66 -6.16 -10.54
CA ALA A 19 -2.58 -5.61 -11.34
C ALA A 19 -1.76 -4.58 -10.57
N ALA A 20 -2.42 -3.73 -9.77
CA ALA A 20 -1.74 -2.75 -8.94
C ALA A 20 -0.93 -3.43 -7.82
N ALA A 21 -1.46 -4.49 -7.21
CA ALA A 21 -0.74 -5.26 -6.19
C ALA A 21 0.52 -5.89 -6.76
N GLU A 22 0.43 -6.47 -7.95
CA GLU A 22 1.58 -7.03 -8.64
C GLU A 22 2.64 -5.96 -8.93
N PHE A 23 2.20 -4.79 -9.41
CA PHE A 23 3.09 -3.66 -9.68
C PHE A 23 3.79 -3.18 -8.41
N VAL A 24 3.05 -3.02 -7.30
CA VAL A 24 3.63 -2.61 -6.01
C VAL A 24 4.71 -3.60 -5.57
N GLN A 25 4.45 -4.89 -5.70
CA GLN A 25 5.43 -5.90 -5.29
C GLN A 25 6.65 -5.92 -6.19
N GLU A 26 6.50 -5.70 -7.50
CA GLU A 26 7.63 -5.59 -8.41
C GLU A 26 8.50 -4.39 -8.06
N VAL A 27 7.90 -3.23 -7.84
CA VAL A 27 8.62 -2.02 -7.42
C VAL A 27 9.31 -2.24 -6.08
N GLY A 28 8.60 -2.87 -5.13
CA GLY A 28 9.16 -3.17 -3.81
C GLY A 28 10.37 -4.10 -3.86
N LYS A 29 10.27 -5.17 -4.64
CA LYS A 29 11.40 -6.10 -4.82
C LYS A 29 12.61 -5.40 -5.41
N GLU A 30 12.40 -4.57 -6.42
CA GLU A 30 13.49 -3.81 -7.05
C GLU A 30 14.09 -2.80 -6.05
N ALA A 31 13.28 -2.12 -5.25
CA ALA A 31 13.75 -1.18 -4.24
C ALA A 31 14.62 -1.88 -3.19
N VAL A 32 14.18 -3.04 -2.70
CA VAL A 32 14.93 -3.81 -1.72
C VAL A 32 16.24 -4.31 -2.32
N ARG A 33 16.21 -4.77 -3.56
CA ARG A 33 17.42 -5.22 -4.27
C ARG A 33 18.43 -4.09 -4.42
N ALA A 34 17.97 -2.90 -4.81
CA ALA A 34 18.84 -1.76 -5.10
C ALA A 34 19.30 -1.02 -3.84
N ASN A 35 18.44 -0.89 -2.83
CA ASN A 35 18.65 -0.02 -1.68
C ASN A 35 18.53 -0.72 -0.33
N GLY A 36 18.12 -1.98 -0.30
CA GLY A 36 17.93 -2.74 0.94
C GLY A 36 16.62 -2.42 1.66
N ARG A 37 15.79 -1.54 1.11
CA ARG A 37 14.51 -1.12 1.73
C ARG A 37 13.54 -0.62 0.67
N PHE A 38 12.27 -0.62 1.05
CA PHE A 38 11.18 -0.08 0.25
C PHE A 38 10.40 0.95 1.06
N LEU A 39 10.27 2.16 0.53
CA LEU A 39 9.48 3.23 1.14
C LEU A 39 8.23 3.44 0.30
N ILE A 40 7.07 3.41 0.93
CA ILE A 40 5.80 3.58 0.24
C ILE A 40 4.93 4.58 0.97
N THR A 41 4.31 5.48 0.21
CA THR A 41 3.35 6.46 0.72
C THR A 41 1.94 6.02 0.36
N LEU A 42 1.08 5.95 1.36
CA LEU A 42 -0.28 5.47 1.22
C LEU A 42 -1.28 6.62 1.11
N SER A 43 -2.37 6.36 0.39
CA SER A 43 -3.50 7.27 0.27
C SER A 43 -4.71 6.70 1.00
N GLY A 44 -5.73 7.54 1.20
CA GLY A 44 -6.98 7.15 1.82
C GLY A 44 -8.15 7.14 0.85
N GLY A 45 -9.36 6.99 1.40
CA GLY A 45 -10.59 6.92 0.65
C GLY A 45 -10.93 5.52 0.18
N THR A 46 -11.92 5.42 -0.70
CA THR A 46 -12.40 4.12 -1.19
C THR A 46 -11.57 3.54 -2.33
N THR A 47 -10.83 4.39 -3.04
CA THR A 47 -10.05 3.97 -4.21
C THR A 47 -8.93 2.98 -3.86
N PRO A 48 -8.10 3.20 -2.83
CA PRO A 48 -7.02 2.25 -2.53
C PRO A 48 -7.48 1.01 -1.76
N ASP A 49 -8.69 0.99 -1.20
CA ASP A 49 -9.18 -0.13 -0.39
C ASP A 49 -9.02 -1.48 -1.11
N PRO A 50 -9.48 -1.66 -2.37
CA PRO A 50 -9.30 -2.93 -3.07
C PRO A 50 -7.82 -3.33 -3.23
N LEU A 51 -6.94 -2.36 -3.45
CA LEU A 51 -5.50 -2.63 -3.55
C LEU A 51 -4.93 -3.16 -2.23
N TYR A 52 -5.27 -2.51 -1.11
CA TYR A 52 -4.78 -2.93 0.20
C TYR A 52 -5.25 -4.35 0.53
N ARG A 53 -6.51 -4.65 0.26
CA ARG A 53 -7.06 -6.00 0.46
C ARG A 53 -6.39 -7.03 -0.44
N ALA A 54 -6.09 -6.68 -1.69
CA ALA A 54 -5.39 -7.56 -2.61
C ALA A 54 -3.97 -7.87 -2.11
N LEU A 55 -3.22 -6.86 -1.68
CA LEU A 55 -1.88 -7.04 -1.14
C LEU A 55 -1.87 -7.94 0.09
N ALA A 56 -2.91 -7.86 0.92
CA ALA A 56 -3.04 -8.67 2.13
C ALA A 56 -3.63 -10.06 1.86
N SER A 57 -4.14 -10.33 0.66
CA SER A 57 -4.74 -11.61 0.32
C SER A 57 -3.68 -12.71 0.20
N PRO A 58 -4.06 -14.00 0.39
CA PRO A 58 -3.12 -15.11 0.26
C PRO A 58 -2.39 -15.17 -1.09
N ALA A 59 -3.04 -14.70 -2.16
CA ALA A 59 -2.43 -14.68 -3.49
C ALA A 59 -1.18 -13.78 -3.57
N PHE A 60 -1.10 -12.76 -2.71
CA PHE A 60 -0.01 -11.78 -2.74
C PHE A 60 0.80 -11.72 -1.45
N SER A 61 0.20 -12.00 -0.29
CA SER A 61 0.85 -11.79 1.00
C SER A 61 2.14 -12.61 1.18
N ASP A 62 2.21 -13.78 0.59
CA ASP A 62 3.35 -14.68 0.71
C ASP A 62 4.44 -14.44 -0.33
N ARG A 63 4.20 -13.54 -1.28
CA ARG A 63 5.12 -13.29 -2.39
C ARG A 63 6.14 -12.20 -2.10
N PHE A 64 6.01 -11.49 -0.98
CA PHE A 64 6.82 -10.32 -0.70
C PHE A 64 7.17 -10.26 0.78
N ASP A 65 8.44 -9.94 1.06
CA ASP A 65 8.91 -9.73 2.43
C ASP A 65 8.68 -8.27 2.81
N TRP A 66 7.64 -8.04 3.61
CA TRP A 66 7.26 -6.69 4.06
C TRP A 66 8.16 -6.15 5.17
N SER A 67 9.06 -6.96 5.73
CA SER A 67 9.92 -6.53 6.84
C SER A 67 10.87 -5.38 6.47
N ARG A 68 11.14 -5.19 5.18
CA ARG A 68 11.99 -4.13 4.66
C ARG A 68 11.21 -2.92 4.17
N THR A 69 9.91 -2.86 4.45
CA THR A 69 9.04 -1.79 3.96
C THR A 69 8.73 -0.82 5.08
N THR A 70 8.78 0.48 4.78
CA THR A 70 8.36 1.56 5.66
C THR A 70 7.21 2.31 5.00
N PHE A 71 6.16 2.56 5.78
CA PHE A 71 4.92 3.16 5.29
C PHE A 71 4.78 4.59 5.78
N PHE A 72 4.41 5.47 4.86
CA PHE A 72 4.07 6.88 5.13
C PHE A 72 2.67 7.15 4.60
N PHE A 73 2.12 8.32 4.93
CA PHE A 73 0.83 8.76 4.42
C PHE A 73 0.98 10.05 3.63
N SER A 74 0.31 10.13 2.48
CA SER A 74 0.32 11.35 1.65
C SER A 74 -0.50 12.47 2.29
N ASP A 75 -1.58 12.10 2.99
CA ASP A 75 -2.42 13.00 3.77
C ASP A 75 -3.11 12.22 4.87
N GLU A 76 -3.76 12.92 5.77
CA GLU A 76 -4.59 12.32 6.83
C GLU A 76 -5.71 13.27 7.18
N ARG A 77 -6.80 12.70 7.72
CA ARG A 77 -7.93 13.48 8.21
C ARG A 77 -7.65 13.93 9.64
N CYS A 78 -8.18 15.10 10.03
CA CYS A 78 -8.04 15.63 11.38
C CYS A 78 -8.99 14.91 12.35
N VAL A 79 -8.74 13.63 12.58
CA VAL A 79 -9.53 12.73 13.41
C VAL A 79 -8.59 11.80 14.17
N PRO A 80 -9.06 11.16 15.26
CA PRO A 80 -8.26 10.14 15.94
C PRO A 80 -7.92 8.96 15.00
N PRO A 81 -6.80 8.26 15.27
CA PRO A 81 -6.34 7.19 14.38
C PRO A 81 -7.26 5.96 14.30
N ASP A 82 -8.21 5.84 15.21
CA ASP A 82 -9.21 4.77 15.21
C ASP A 82 -10.54 5.21 14.58
N ASP A 83 -10.68 6.46 14.18
CA ASP A 83 -11.89 6.97 13.54
C ASP A 83 -12.05 6.34 12.16
N PRO A 84 -13.29 5.94 11.77
CA PRO A 84 -13.52 5.36 10.44
C PRO A 84 -13.13 6.27 9.27
N ARG A 85 -13.00 7.58 9.50
CA ARG A 85 -12.57 8.54 8.48
C ARG A 85 -11.04 8.62 8.35
N SER A 86 -10.29 8.04 9.28
CA SER A 86 -8.83 8.10 9.27
C SER A 86 -8.25 7.23 8.15
N ASN A 87 -7.30 7.79 7.40
CA ASN A 87 -6.56 7.03 6.39
C ASN A 87 -5.69 5.96 7.04
N TYR A 88 -5.15 6.24 8.22
CA TYR A 88 -4.42 5.24 9.00
C TYR A 88 -5.34 4.09 9.42
N ALA A 89 -6.56 4.38 9.88
CA ALA A 89 -7.50 3.34 10.28
C ALA A 89 -7.82 2.38 9.13
N LEU A 90 -8.00 2.91 7.92
CA LEU A 90 -8.21 2.09 6.72
C LEU A 90 -7.01 1.17 6.46
N ALA A 91 -5.81 1.73 6.43
CA ALA A 91 -4.60 0.97 6.16
C ALA A 91 -4.35 -0.07 7.27
N HIS A 92 -4.60 0.29 8.53
CA HIS A 92 -4.42 -0.62 9.65
C HIS A 92 -5.33 -1.84 9.53
N LYS A 93 -6.60 -1.62 9.22
CA LYS A 93 -7.59 -2.68 9.08
C LYS A 93 -7.33 -3.58 7.87
N THR A 94 -7.02 -2.99 6.71
CA THR A 94 -7.01 -3.71 5.44
C THR A 94 -5.61 -4.20 5.03
N LEU A 95 -4.56 -3.61 5.57
CA LEU A 95 -3.19 -3.88 5.15
C LEU A 95 -2.29 -4.28 6.33
N PHE A 96 -2.18 -3.43 7.34
CA PHE A 96 -1.17 -3.63 8.39
C PHE A 96 -1.47 -4.84 9.27
N THR A 97 -2.70 -4.99 9.72
CA THR A 97 -3.09 -6.12 10.58
C THR A 97 -2.97 -7.45 9.84
N PRO A 98 -3.55 -7.61 8.62
CA PRO A 98 -3.42 -8.86 7.89
C PRO A 98 -1.98 -9.23 7.54
N LEU A 99 -1.13 -8.24 7.23
CA LEU A 99 0.27 -8.48 6.86
C LEU A 99 1.21 -8.50 8.07
N ARG A 100 0.69 -8.27 9.28
CA ARG A 100 1.47 -8.24 10.52
C ARG A 100 2.57 -7.19 10.48
N ILE A 101 2.26 -6.01 9.93
CA ILE A 101 3.17 -4.87 9.90
C ILE A 101 3.35 -4.37 11.34
N THR A 102 4.61 -4.13 11.73
CA THR A 102 4.91 -3.65 13.08
C THR A 102 4.78 -2.13 13.17
N PRO A 103 4.48 -1.57 14.37
CA PRO A 103 4.38 -0.11 14.53
C PRO A 103 5.65 0.65 14.12
N SER A 104 6.82 0.04 14.23
CA SER A 104 8.09 0.67 13.84
C SER A 104 8.22 0.89 12.33
N GLN A 105 7.39 0.22 11.53
CA GLN A 105 7.38 0.36 10.08
C GLN A 105 6.44 1.46 9.59
N VAL A 106 5.67 2.10 10.48
CA VAL A 106 4.60 3.03 10.09
C VAL A 106 4.84 4.40 10.69
N TYR A 107 4.86 5.43 9.84
CA TYR A 107 4.97 6.83 10.24
C TYR A 107 3.66 7.54 9.94
N ARG A 108 2.86 7.75 10.98
CA ARG A 108 1.59 8.46 10.90
C ARG A 108 1.83 9.97 10.85
N MET A 109 0.90 10.69 10.27
CA MET A 109 0.83 12.14 10.42
C MET A 109 0.23 12.48 11.79
N ALA A 110 0.89 13.37 12.50
CA ALA A 110 0.42 13.81 13.82
C ALA A 110 -0.73 14.81 13.70
#